data_e6b79cb6821387db7fb80b772db2177f
#
_entry.id   e6b79cb6821387db7fb80b772db2177f
#
_cell.length_a   1.000
_cell.length_b   1.000
_cell.length_c   1.000
_cell.angle_alpha   90.00
_cell.angle_beta   90.00
_cell.angle_gamma   90.00
#
_symmetry.space_group_name_H-M   'P 1'
#
loop_
_entity.id
_entity.type
_entity.pdbx_description
1 polymer ?
#
loop_
_entity_poly.entity_id
_entity_poly.type
_entity_poly.pdbx_seq_one_letter_code
_entity_poly.pdbx_strand_id
1 'polypeptide(L)'
;MTRRQAIKFLTLASAALPASTAYAGKATIKGEAFYLERIALPKNAIMEAQLLDISLQDAPAKILGKVIVDPAGQVPVPFTIHFNPEDQKSGHVYAISASIRMDGKLIYANDTIHPALGEHHQDLYRIKMVPVG
;
A
#
# COMPACT_ATOMS: atom_id res chain seq x y z
N MET A 1 -35.62 -9.88 -42.80
CA MET A 1 -35.28 -9.77 -42.40
C MET A 1 -34.53 -9.55 -41.77
N THR A 2 -34.17 -9.55 -41.63
CA THR A 2 -33.55 -9.24 -41.16
C THR A 2 -33.03 -9.04 -40.26
N ARG A 3 -32.85 -8.96 -39.90
CA ARG A 3 -32.47 -8.58 -39.18
C ARG A 3 -31.82 -8.77 -38.34
N ARG A 4 -31.70 -8.84 -37.97
CA ARG A 4 -31.26 -8.91 -37.28
C ARG A 4 -30.37 -8.84 -36.78
N GLN A 5 -30.07 -8.81 -36.59
CA GLN A 5 -29.49 -8.61 -36.21
C GLN A 5 -28.86 -8.39 -35.43
N ALA A 6 -28.70 -8.35 -35.27
CA ALA A 6 -28.10 -7.91 -34.75
C ALA A 6 -27.70 -7.90 -33.75
N ILE A 7 -27.66 -7.79 -33.53
CA ILE A 7 -27.59 -7.65 -32.68
C ILE A 7 -26.73 -8.06 -32.03
N LYS A 8 -26.50 -8.45 -31.85
CA LYS A 8 -25.81 -8.85 -31.32
C LYS A 8 -24.86 -8.38 -30.85
N PHE A 9 -24.55 -7.96 -30.98
CA PHE A 9 -23.66 -7.36 -30.72
C PHE A 9 -23.45 -7.06 -29.62
N LEU A 10 -23.78 -6.88 -29.36
CA LEU A 10 -23.76 -6.39 -28.42
C LEU A 10 -23.07 -6.89 -27.54
N THR A 11 -23.15 -7.27 -27.30
CA THR A 11 -22.82 -7.91 -26.43
C THR A 11 -21.59 -8.06 -26.08
N LEU A 12 -21.06 -8.02 -26.67
CA LEU A 12 -19.94 -8.11 -26.64
C LEU A 12 -19.26 -7.28 -25.90
N ALA A 13 -19.34 -6.25 -26.08
CA ALA A 13 -18.73 -5.20 -25.38
C ALA A 13 -18.77 -5.40 -23.92
N SER A 14 -19.75 -5.98 -23.46
CA SER A 14 -19.87 -6.18 -22.03
C SER A 14 -18.80 -7.07 -21.47
N ALA A 15 -18.16 -7.85 -22.28
CA ALA A 15 -17.11 -8.73 -21.79
C ALA A 15 -15.92 -7.96 -21.26
N ALA A 16 -15.70 -6.77 -21.74
CA ALA A 16 -14.57 -5.98 -21.27
C ALA A 16 -14.78 -5.40 -19.88
N LEU A 17 -16.03 -5.21 -19.49
CA LEU A 17 -16.33 -4.53 -18.24
C LEU A 17 -15.90 -5.26 -16.99
N PRO A 18 -16.00 -6.58 -16.91
CA PRO A 18 -15.60 -7.25 -15.68
C PRO A 18 -14.17 -7.01 -15.27
N ALA A 19 -13.27 -6.89 -16.23
CA ALA A 19 -11.87 -6.67 -15.90
C ALA A 19 -11.67 -5.32 -15.20
N SER A 20 -12.34 -4.27 -15.66
CA SER A 20 -12.17 -2.99 -15.01
C SER A 20 -12.83 -2.94 -13.65
N THR A 21 -13.92 -3.64 -13.44
CA THR A 21 -14.57 -3.60 -12.14
C THR A 21 -13.78 -4.31 -11.06
N ALA A 22 -12.80 -5.14 -11.41
CA ALA A 22 -11.98 -5.82 -10.41
C ALA A 22 -11.29 -4.85 -9.47
N TYR A 23 -11.00 -3.63 -9.94
CA TYR A 23 -10.33 -2.63 -9.12
C TYR A 23 -11.26 -1.50 -8.70
N ALA A 24 -12.52 -1.56 -9.07
CA ALA A 24 -13.47 -0.55 -8.67
C ALA A 24 -13.68 -0.59 -7.17
N GLY A 25 -13.74 0.56 -6.55
CA GLY A 25 -13.91 0.66 -5.10
C GLY A 25 -12.65 0.52 -4.30
N LYS A 26 -11.51 0.27 -4.94
CA LYS A 26 -10.25 0.23 -4.23
C LYS A 26 -9.64 1.63 -4.18
N ALA A 27 -9.00 1.92 -3.05
CA ALA A 27 -8.27 3.17 -2.87
C ALA A 27 -6.78 2.87 -2.82
N THR A 28 -5.99 3.89 -3.05
CA THR A 28 -4.54 3.77 -2.99
C THR A 28 -3.95 4.90 -2.19
N ILE A 29 -2.84 4.62 -1.52
CA ILE A 29 -1.97 5.64 -0.96
C ILE A 29 -0.58 5.43 -1.50
N LYS A 30 0.13 6.53 -1.68
CA LYS A 30 1.49 6.52 -2.19
C LYS A 30 2.43 7.09 -1.16
N GLY A 31 3.60 6.50 -1.07
CA GLY A 31 4.61 6.99 -0.16
C GLY A 31 5.99 6.61 -0.60
N GLU A 32 6.95 7.03 0.18
CA GLU A 32 8.32 6.61 0.03
C GLU A 32 8.95 6.42 1.39
N ALA A 33 9.74 5.39 1.53
CA ALA A 33 10.45 5.09 2.77
C ALA A 33 11.90 5.48 2.60
N PHE A 34 12.47 6.08 3.64
CA PHE A 34 13.84 6.56 3.58
C PHE A 34 14.51 6.47 4.95
N TYR A 35 15.81 6.57 4.96
CA TYR A 35 16.58 6.73 6.19
C TYR A 35 17.63 7.80 5.97
N LEU A 36 18.21 8.29 7.07
CA LEU A 36 19.14 9.41 6.99
C LEU A 36 20.60 8.98 6.87
N GLU A 37 20.91 7.73 7.19
CA GLU A 37 22.25 7.20 7.05
C GLU A 37 22.68 7.19 5.58
N ARG A 38 23.93 7.51 5.33
CA ARG A 38 24.47 7.55 3.97
C ARG A 38 25.07 6.21 3.61
N ILE A 39 24.27 5.17 3.69
CA ILE A 39 24.68 3.81 3.44
C ILE A 39 23.74 3.23 2.40
N ALA A 40 24.30 2.60 1.37
CA ALA A 40 23.50 1.95 0.34
C ALA A 40 22.83 0.72 0.89
N LEU A 41 21.61 0.43 0.42
CA LEU A 41 20.95 -0.81 0.73
C LEU A 41 21.60 -1.98 0.01
N PRO A 42 21.69 -3.15 0.66
CA PRO A 42 22.13 -4.35 -0.04
C PRO A 42 21.20 -4.69 -1.20
N LYS A 43 21.74 -5.37 -2.19
CA LYS A 43 20.98 -5.69 -3.40
C LYS A 43 19.78 -6.60 -3.15
N ASN A 44 19.87 -7.42 -2.11
CA ASN A 44 18.80 -8.35 -1.77
C ASN A 44 17.88 -7.83 -0.66
N ALA A 45 17.94 -6.54 -0.37
CA ALA A 45 17.03 -5.95 0.62
C ALA A 45 15.61 -5.92 0.07
N ILE A 46 14.65 -6.20 0.93
CA ILE A 46 13.23 -6.22 0.61
C ILE A 46 12.52 -5.25 1.55
N MET A 47 11.68 -4.37 0.99
CA MET A 47 10.92 -3.43 1.80
C MET A 47 9.46 -3.88 1.86
N GLU A 48 8.87 -3.78 3.06
CA GLU A 48 7.45 -4.01 3.25
C GLU A 48 6.84 -2.75 3.83
N ALA A 49 5.73 -2.30 3.25
CA ALA A 49 4.96 -1.19 3.78
C ALA A 49 3.53 -1.64 4.03
N GLN A 50 2.96 -1.18 5.14
CA GLN A 50 1.62 -1.59 5.56
C GLN A 50 0.80 -0.37 5.96
N LEU A 51 -0.49 -0.42 5.64
CA LEU A 51 -1.47 0.50 6.18
C LEU A 51 -2.23 -0.22 7.28
N LEU A 52 -2.20 0.33 8.48
CA LEU A 52 -2.69 -0.32 9.70
C LEU A 52 -3.79 0.50 10.35
N ASP A 53 -4.78 -0.18 10.93
CA ASP A 53 -5.71 0.42 11.89
C ASP A 53 -5.12 0.19 13.28
N ILE A 54 -4.76 1.26 13.95
CA ILE A 54 -4.12 1.21 15.26
C ILE A 54 -5.05 1.69 16.39
N SER A 55 -6.34 1.66 16.13
CA SER A 55 -7.33 2.20 17.08
C SER A 55 -7.46 1.38 18.35
N LEU A 56 -7.23 0.07 18.29
CA LEU A 56 -7.38 -0.81 19.45
C LEU A 56 -6.05 -0.96 20.17
N GLN A 57 -6.02 -0.54 21.41
CA GLN A 57 -4.78 -0.55 22.19
C GLN A 57 -4.33 -1.94 22.62
N ASP A 58 -5.28 -2.81 22.94
CA ASP A 58 -4.96 -4.12 23.51
C ASP A 58 -5.06 -5.24 22.49
N ALA A 59 -5.05 -4.92 21.21
CA ALA A 59 -5.17 -5.90 20.17
C ALA A 59 -4.11 -5.62 19.10
N PRO A 60 -3.70 -6.63 18.34
CA PRO A 60 -2.82 -6.39 17.20
C PRO A 60 -3.46 -5.43 16.21
N ALA A 61 -2.66 -4.62 15.55
CA ALA A 61 -3.15 -3.72 14.52
C ALA A 61 -3.74 -4.53 13.37
N LYS A 62 -4.84 -4.04 12.83
CA LYS A 62 -5.46 -4.66 11.66
C LYS A 62 -4.79 -4.11 10.41
N ILE A 63 -4.42 -4.98 9.50
CA ILE A 63 -3.79 -4.58 8.25
C ILE A 63 -4.87 -4.31 7.21
N LEU A 64 -4.93 -3.07 6.71
CA LEU A 64 -5.84 -2.70 5.64
C LEU A 64 -5.24 -2.95 4.27
N GLY A 65 -3.94 -2.80 4.16
CA GLY A 65 -3.24 -3.03 2.91
C GLY A 65 -1.76 -3.22 3.15
N LYS A 66 -1.10 -3.89 2.23
CA LYS A 66 0.32 -4.20 2.34
C LYS A 66 0.93 -4.28 0.96
N VAL A 67 2.18 -3.86 0.85
CA VAL A 67 2.94 -4.02 -0.38
C VAL A 67 4.35 -4.45 -0.03
N ILE A 68 4.91 -5.31 -0.88
CA ILE A 68 6.29 -5.76 -0.79
C ILE A 68 7.02 -5.27 -2.03
N VAL A 69 8.13 -4.57 -1.81
CA VAL A 69 9.00 -4.08 -2.88
C VAL A 69 10.26 -4.93 -2.89
N ASP A 70 10.40 -5.78 -3.88
CA ASP A 70 11.47 -6.77 -3.94
C ASP A 70 12.09 -6.76 -5.36
N PRO A 71 13.31 -6.32 -5.51
CA PRO A 71 14.20 -5.76 -4.49
C PRO A 71 13.80 -4.32 -4.14
N ALA A 72 14.19 -3.87 -2.96
CA ALA A 72 13.86 -2.54 -2.50
C ALA A 72 14.54 -1.45 -3.34
N GLY A 73 15.70 -1.74 -3.87
CA GLY A 73 16.52 -0.74 -4.54
C GLY A 73 17.22 0.15 -3.54
N GLN A 74 17.23 1.44 -3.80
CA GLN A 74 17.87 2.42 -2.92
C GLN A 74 16.85 3.42 -2.41
N VAL A 75 17.13 4.03 -1.26
CA VAL A 75 16.23 5.03 -0.69
C VAL A 75 16.31 6.34 -1.50
N PRO A 76 15.21 7.08 -1.59
CA PRO A 76 13.90 6.72 -1.08
C PRO A 76 13.23 5.62 -1.89
N VAL A 77 12.61 4.68 -1.21
CA VAL A 77 11.96 3.54 -1.86
C VAL A 77 10.48 3.87 -2.04
N PRO A 78 10.01 4.05 -3.26
CA PRO A 78 8.61 4.37 -3.48
C PRO A 78 7.73 3.13 -3.29
N PHE A 79 6.52 3.36 -2.82
CA PHE A 79 5.55 2.29 -2.67
C PHE A 79 4.14 2.81 -2.90
N THR A 80 3.25 1.90 -3.27
CA THR A 80 1.83 2.17 -3.40
C THR A 80 1.09 1.06 -2.66
N ILE A 81 0.22 1.44 -1.73
CA ILE A 81 -0.59 0.49 -0.99
C ILE A 81 -2.02 0.60 -1.49
N HIS A 82 -2.60 -0.54 -1.87
CA HIS A 82 -4.00 -0.64 -2.25
C HIS A 82 -4.80 -1.15 -1.06
N PHE A 83 -5.95 -0.54 -0.83
CA PHE A 83 -6.82 -0.98 0.25
C PHE A 83 -8.28 -0.75 -0.13
N ASN A 84 -9.18 -1.43 0.59
CA ASN A 84 -10.60 -1.28 0.38
C ASN A 84 -11.09 -0.12 1.25
N PRO A 85 -11.63 0.96 0.64
CA PRO A 85 -12.09 2.09 1.44
C PRO A 85 -13.20 1.74 2.41
N GLU A 86 -13.90 0.64 2.21
CA GLU A 86 -14.91 0.19 3.17
C GLU A 86 -14.29 -0.25 4.50
N ASP A 87 -13.00 -0.55 4.51
CA ASP A 87 -12.30 -0.91 5.75
C ASP A 87 -11.94 0.31 6.59
N GLN A 88 -12.08 1.51 6.01
CA GLN A 88 -11.83 2.75 6.73
C GLN A 88 -13.08 3.15 7.50
N LYS A 89 -13.00 3.15 8.82
CA LYS A 89 -14.13 3.43 9.69
C LYS A 89 -14.00 4.80 10.32
N SER A 90 -15.14 5.45 10.50
CA SER A 90 -15.17 6.75 11.16
C SER A 90 -14.66 6.64 12.59
N GLY A 91 -13.81 7.57 13.00
CA GLY A 91 -13.27 7.59 14.33
C GLY A 91 -12.09 6.68 14.58
N HIS A 92 -11.71 5.88 13.60
CA HIS A 92 -10.54 5.02 13.74
C HIS A 92 -9.27 5.78 13.35
N VAL A 93 -8.15 5.33 13.88
CA VAL A 93 -6.84 5.92 13.64
C VAL A 93 -6.02 4.96 12.78
N TYR A 94 -5.42 5.50 11.74
CA TYR A 94 -4.64 4.70 10.79
C TYR A 94 -3.21 5.19 10.74
N ALA A 95 -2.29 4.29 10.41
CA ALA A 95 -0.88 4.62 10.31
C ALA A 95 -0.22 3.75 9.25
N ILE A 96 0.88 4.26 8.72
CA ILE A 96 1.71 3.51 7.77
C ILE A 96 2.97 3.06 8.49
N SER A 97 3.33 1.81 8.29
CA SER A 97 4.61 1.28 8.77
C SER A 97 5.43 0.81 7.58
N ALA A 98 6.75 0.91 7.71
CA ALA A 98 7.67 0.43 6.71
C ALA A 98 8.84 -0.27 7.38
N SER A 99 9.32 -1.32 6.76
CA SER A 99 10.47 -2.07 7.25
C SER A 99 11.26 -2.62 6.09
N ILE A 100 12.55 -2.85 6.33
CA ILE A 100 13.44 -3.46 5.34
C ILE A 100 14.09 -4.67 5.98
N ARG A 101 14.06 -5.77 5.24
CA ARG A 101 14.70 -7.03 5.64
C ARG A 101 15.73 -7.43 4.62
N MET A 102 16.73 -8.11 5.09
CA MET A 102 17.74 -8.75 4.26
C MET A 102 17.94 -10.17 4.77
N ASP A 103 17.70 -11.15 3.90
CA ASP A 103 17.80 -12.57 4.27
C ASP A 103 16.96 -12.90 5.51
N GLY A 104 15.77 -12.35 5.58
CA GLY A 104 14.85 -12.58 6.68
C GLY A 104 15.12 -11.76 7.93
N LYS A 105 16.23 -11.02 7.97
CA LYS A 105 16.60 -10.24 9.14
C LYS A 105 16.15 -8.78 8.96
N LEU A 106 15.48 -8.25 9.96
CA LEU A 106 15.04 -6.86 9.97
C LEU A 106 16.24 -5.93 10.15
N ILE A 107 16.46 -5.04 9.21
CA ILE A 107 17.61 -4.10 9.26
C ILE A 107 17.18 -2.65 9.42
N TYR A 108 15.99 -2.27 8.95
CA TYR A 108 15.42 -0.93 9.13
C TYR A 108 13.94 -1.02 9.42
N ALA A 109 13.44 -0.10 10.23
CA ALA A 109 12.01 0.04 10.50
C ALA A 109 11.73 1.47 10.95
N ASN A 110 10.49 1.92 10.78
CA ASN A 110 10.09 3.19 11.36
C ASN A 110 9.92 3.01 12.88
N ASP A 111 10.33 4.02 13.63
CA ASP A 111 10.23 4.00 15.08
C ASP A 111 9.18 4.98 15.61
N THR A 112 8.56 5.76 14.74
CA THR A 112 7.51 6.69 15.10
C THR A 112 6.26 6.39 14.29
N ILE A 113 5.12 6.79 14.82
CA ILE A 113 3.84 6.60 14.15
C ILE A 113 3.73 7.61 13.02
N HIS A 114 3.37 7.14 11.83
CA HIS A 114 3.10 7.99 10.68
C HIS A 114 1.62 7.94 10.37
N PRO A 115 0.82 8.88 10.93
CA PRO A 115 -0.63 8.85 10.74
C PRO A 115 -1.00 9.01 9.28
N ALA A 116 -2.08 8.37 8.89
CA ALA A 116 -2.55 8.36 7.51
C ALA A 116 -4.07 8.47 7.45
N LEU A 117 -4.57 8.86 6.31
CA LEU A 117 -5.99 8.94 5.98
C LEU A 117 -6.74 10.03 6.76
N GLY A 118 -7.93 10.33 6.33
CA GLY A 118 -8.75 11.34 6.98
C GLY A 118 -8.04 12.68 7.04
N GLU A 119 -7.96 13.24 8.24
CA GLU A 119 -7.32 14.55 8.43
C GLU A 119 -5.80 14.50 8.25
N HIS A 120 -5.22 13.31 8.19
CA HIS A 120 -3.79 13.12 7.96
C HIS A 120 -3.47 12.78 6.51
N HIS A 121 -4.42 13.00 5.61
CA HIS A 121 -4.23 12.69 4.21
C HIS A 121 -3.06 13.48 3.62
N GLN A 122 -2.21 12.81 2.87
CA GLN A 122 -1.11 13.42 2.12
C GLN A 122 -1.06 12.79 0.73
N ASP A 123 -0.61 13.58 -0.24
CA ASP A 123 -0.43 13.07 -1.59
C ASP A 123 0.74 12.10 -1.66
N LEU A 124 1.74 12.31 -0.82
CA LEU A 124 2.90 11.43 -0.72
C LEU A 124 3.30 11.33 0.75
N TYR A 125 3.21 10.13 1.29
CA TYR A 125 3.61 9.86 2.67
C TYR A 125 5.10 9.57 2.70
N ARG A 126 5.84 10.27 3.57
CA ARG A 126 7.26 10.05 3.73
C ARG A 126 7.51 9.35 5.05
N ILE A 127 8.02 8.15 4.97
CA ILE A 127 8.18 7.29 6.14
C ILE A 127 9.66 7.15 6.46
N LYS A 128 10.04 7.77 7.57
CA LYS A 128 11.44 7.70 8.02
C LYS A 128 11.68 6.43 8.80
N MET A 129 12.71 5.71 8.43
CA MET A 129 13.14 4.49 9.10
C MET A 129 14.44 4.73 9.84
N VAL A 130 14.71 3.88 10.81
CA VAL A 130 15.95 3.89 11.58
C VAL A 130 16.54 2.49 11.57
N PRO A 131 17.86 2.36 11.76
CA PRO A 131 18.48 1.04 11.83
C PRO A 131 17.95 0.24 13.00
N VAL A 132 17.84 -1.07 12.79
CA VAL A 132 17.41 -2.02 13.81
C VAL A 132 18.57 -2.97 14.09
N GLY A 133 18.82 -3.19 15.36
CA GLY A 133 19.88 -4.09 15.78
C GLY A 133 20.96 -3.36 16.52
#